data_64ccad0f1d1ca7d4347ff52db58a8a02
#
_entry.id   64ccad0f1d1ca7d4347ff52db58a8a02
#
_cell.length_a   1.000
_cell.length_b   1.000
_cell.length_c   1.000
_cell.angle_alpha   90.00
_cell.angle_beta   90.00
_cell.angle_gamma   90.00
#
_symmetry.space_group_name_H-M   'P 1'
#
loop_
_entity.id
_entity.type
_entity.pdbx_description
1 polymer ?
#
loop_
_entity_poly.entity_id
_entity_poly.type
_entity_poly.pdbx_seq_one_letter_code
_entity_poly.pdbx_strand_id
1 'polypeptide(L)'
;MRVLVVGGGINGLLTTRALAQAGAEVVLVERGRIGQEASWAGGGIVSPLYPWRYPPAVTALARWAQAAYPALTEALIAETGIDPELTTSGLLFLDAPDARDAQAWAQ
;
A
#
# COMPACT_ATOMS: atom_id res chain seq x y z
N MET A 1 23.99 9.34 5.25
CA MET A 1 23.27 8.90 6.48
C MET A 1 23.12 7.40 6.39
N ARG A 2 23.34 6.69 7.48
CA ARG A 2 23.18 5.24 7.56
C ARG A 2 21.90 4.91 8.35
N VAL A 3 21.04 4.06 7.81
CA VAL A 3 19.72 3.73 8.38
C VAL A 3 19.58 2.22 8.49
N LEU A 4 19.07 1.74 9.61
CA LEU A 4 18.64 0.36 9.82
C LEU A 4 17.12 0.30 9.75
N VAL A 5 16.60 -0.53 8.84
CA VAL A 5 15.17 -0.85 8.72
C VAL A 5 14.94 -2.24 9.27
N VAL A 6 14.03 -2.37 10.23
CA VAL A 6 13.69 -3.66 10.86
C VAL A 6 12.33 -4.12 10.34
N GLY A 7 12.31 -5.29 9.68
CA GLY A 7 11.14 -5.92 9.08
C GLY A 7 11.14 -5.85 7.57
N GLY A 8 11.02 -7.01 6.91
CA GLY A 8 11.05 -7.19 5.46
C GLY A 8 9.66 -7.37 4.84
N GLY A 9 8.61 -6.83 5.44
CA GLY A 9 7.29 -6.71 4.81
C GLY A 9 7.22 -5.53 3.84
N ILE A 10 6.04 -5.30 3.23
CA ILE A 10 5.85 -4.24 2.22
C ILE A 10 6.29 -2.85 2.71
N ASN A 11 5.98 -2.50 3.94
CA ASN A 11 6.37 -1.20 4.50
C ASN A 11 7.89 -1.06 4.63
N GLY A 12 8.57 -2.08 5.16
CA GLY A 12 10.03 -2.06 5.29
C GLY A 12 10.73 -2.03 3.94
N LEU A 13 10.26 -2.80 2.98
CA LEU A 13 10.83 -2.85 1.62
C LEU A 13 10.68 -1.50 0.90
N LEU A 14 9.48 -0.90 0.89
CA LEU A 14 9.25 0.39 0.25
C LEU A 14 9.96 1.54 0.96
N THR A 15 10.06 1.49 2.30
CA THR A 15 10.85 2.44 3.08
C THR A 15 12.33 2.35 2.73
N THR A 16 12.88 1.12 2.67
CA THR A 16 14.26 0.87 2.27
C THR A 16 14.54 1.42 0.87
N ARG A 17 13.66 1.13 -0.09
CA ARG A 17 13.76 1.64 -1.46
C ARG A 17 13.77 3.17 -1.49
N ALA A 18 12.82 3.82 -0.83
CA ALA A 18 12.71 5.28 -0.80
C ALA A 18 13.96 5.95 -0.17
N LEU A 19 14.46 5.40 0.93
CA LEU A 19 15.66 5.90 1.60
C LEU A 19 16.92 5.72 0.73
N ALA A 20 17.06 4.56 0.08
CA ALA A 20 18.17 4.30 -0.83
C ALA A 20 18.15 5.26 -2.04
N GLN A 21 16.98 5.51 -2.62
CA GLN A 21 16.81 6.48 -3.70
C GLN A 21 17.13 7.92 -3.24
N ALA A 22 16.90 8.23 -1.96
CA ALA A 22 17.30 9.50 -1.36
C ALA A 22 18.80 9.57 -0.98
N GLY A 23 19.60 8.56 -1.35
CA GLY A 23 21.04 8.54 -1.12
C GLY A 23 21.47 8.08 0.28
N ALA A 24 20.59 7.44 1.05
CA ALA A 24 20.97 6.84 2.31
C ALA A 24 21.62 5.46 2.11
N GLU A 25 22.60 5.11 2.97
CA GLU A 25 23.08 3.73 3.13
C GLU A 25 22.07 2.99 4.02
N VAL A 26 21.35 2.02 3.44
CA VAL A 26 20.27 1.33 4.17
C VAL A 26 20.61 -0.13 4.38
N VAL A 27 20.42 -0.62 5.60
CA VAL A 27 20.47 -2.03 5.95
C VAL A 27 19.08 -2.46 6.38
N LEU A 28 18.48 -3.44 5.69
CA LEU A 28 17.23 -4.05 6.07
C LEU A 28 17.51 -5.40 6.74
N VAL A 29 16.88 -5.62 7.90
CA VAL A 29 16.95 -6.89 8.61
C VAL A 29 15.55 -7.50 8.75
N GLU A 30 15.46 -8.80 8.48
CA GLU A 30 14.24 -9.60 8.61
C GLU A 30 14.56 -10.88 9.41
N ARG A 31 13.71 -11.24 10.35
CA ARG A 31 13.92 -12.45 11.17
C ARG A 31 13.67 -13.75 10.43
N GLY A 32 12.84 -13.70 9.38
CA GLY A 32 12.44 -14.87 8.62
C GLY A 32 12.72 -14.69 7.12
N ARG A 33 11.73 -14.96 6.31
CA ARG A 33 11.79 -14.74 4.85
C ARG A 33 11.15 -13.42 4.48
N ILE A 34 11.82 -12.64 3.65
CA ILE A 34 11.32 -11.36 3.17
C ILE A 34 9.94 -11.54 2.49
N GLY A 35 8.98 -10.69 2.86
CA GLY A 35 7.65 -10.64 2.30
C GLY A 35 6.69 -11.77 2.73
N GLN A 36 7.13 -12.74 3.50
CA GLN A 36 6.40 -14.00 3.74
C GLN A 36 5.48 -14.00 4.98
N GLU A 37 5.28 -12.85 5.62
CA GLU A 37 4.38 -12.73 6.79
C GLU A 37 3.07 -12.00 6.40
N ALA A 38 2.69 -10.93 7.10
CA ALA A 38 1.44 -10.21 6.87
C ALA A 38 1.28 -9.67 5.43
N SER A 39 2.38 -9.27 4.78
CA SER A 39 2.34 -8.80 3.39
C SER A 39 2.00 -9.91 2.40
N TRP A 40 2.41 -11.14 2.68
CA TRP A 40 2.03 -12.32 1.89
C TRP A 40 0.57 -12.72 2.09
N ALA A 41 0.09 -12.58 3.33
CA ALA A 41 -1.28 -12.91 3.69
C ALA A 41 -2.30 -11.85 3.22
N GLY A 42 -1.84 -10.68 2.79
CA GLY A 42 -2.69 -9.59 2.29
C GLY A 42 -3.37 -9.96 0.97
N GLY A 43 -4.64 -9.57 0.83
CA GLY A 43 -5.44 -9.83 -0.38
C GLY A 43 -5.12 -8.91 -1.56
N GLY A 44 -4.12 -8.04 -1.47
CA GLY A 44 -3.73 -7.12 -2.54
C GLY A 44 -4.69 -5.95 -2.79
N ILE A 45 -5.68 -5.76 -1.92
CA ILE A 45 -6.64 -4.65 -2.08
C ILE A 45 -6.01 -3.37 -1.53
N VAL A 46 -5.73 -2.41 -2.42
CA VAL A 46 -5.08 -1.13 -2.08
C VAL A 46 -6.08 -0.01 -1.78
N SER A 47 -7.25 -0.36 -1.29
CA SER A 47 -8.31 0.56 -0.89
C SER A 47 -8.95 0.11 0.43
N PRO A 48 -9.34 1.03 1.32
CA PRO A 48 -10.22 0.68 2.44
C PRO A 48 -11.51 0.07 1.91
N LEU A 49 -11.94 -1.08 2.44
CA LEU A 49 -13.16 -1.77 1.99
C LEU A 49 -14.43 -0.94 2.26
N TYR A 50 -14.45 -0.21 3.38
CA TYR A 50 -15.57 0.64 3.77
C TYR A 50 -15.04 2.03 4.15
N PRO A 51 -14.64 2.88 3.18
CA PRO A 51 -13.93 4.13 3.45
C PRO A 51 -14.70 5.12 4.32
N TRP A 52 -16.04 5.10 4.28
CA TRP A 52 -16.90 5.93 5.12
C TRP A 52 -16.92 5.55 6.60
N ARG A 53 -16.39 4.36 6.96
CA ARG A 53 -16.32 3.87 8.35
C ARG A 53 -15.00 4.22 9.04
N TYR A 54 -14.02 4.75 8.30
CA TYR A 54 -12.71 5.06 8.86
C TYR A 54 -12.62 6.52 9.32
N PRO A 55 -11.79 6.81 10.32
CA PRO A 55 -11.48 8.18 10.69
C PRO A 55 -10.93 8.98 9.50
N PRO A 56 -11.21 10.31 9.41
CA PRO A 56 -10.77 11.15 8.28
C PRO A 56 -9.27 11.07 7.99
N ALA A 57 -8.42 10.95 9.03
CA ALA A 57 -6.98 10.83 8.87
C ALA A 57 -6.57 9.56 8.11
N VAL A 58 -7.26 8.43 8.37
CA VAL A 58 -7.02 7.17 7.66
C VAL A 58 -7.44 7.29 6.21
N THR A 59 -8.60 7.88 5.94
CA THR A 59 -9.11 8.10 4.58
C THR A 59 -8.19 9.05 3.80
N ALA A 60 -7.67 10.10 4.41
CA ALA A 60 -6.73 11.03 3.78
C ALA A 60 -5.42 10.32 3.38
N LEU A 61 -4.86 9.50 4.27
CA LEU A 61 -3.65 8.71 3.98
C LEU A 61 -3.91 7.68 2.86
N ALA A 62 -5.05 7.00 2.90
CA ALA A 62 -5.43 6.03 1.88
C ALA A 62 -5.60 6.67 0.50
N ARG A 63 -6.23 7.85 0.41
CA ARG A 63 -6.36 8.60 -0.85
C ARG A 63 -5.01 8.98 -1.42
N TRP A 64 -4.11 9.48 -0.57
CA TRP A 64 -2.74 9.79 -0.99
C TRP A 64 -2.02 8.57 -1.53
N ALA A 65 -2.09 7.44 -0.82
CA ALA A 65 -1.49 6.18 -1.23
C ALA A 65 -2.07 5.68 -2.56
N GLN A 66 -3.40 5.69 -2.72
CA GLN A 66 -4.06 5.29 -3.97
C GLN A 66 -3.58 6.11 -5.17
N ALA A 67 -3.42 7.42 -5.01
CA ALA A 67 -2.90 8.29 -6.07
C ALA A 67 -1.43 8.00 -6.42
N ALA A 68 -0.64 7.49 -5.47
CA ALA A 68 0.77 7.16 -5.68
C ALA A 68 1.00 5.77 -6.30
N TYR A 69 0.04 4.84 -6.18
CA TYR A 69 0.22 3.45 -6.62
C TYR A 69 0.51 3.29 -8.12
N PRO A 70 -0.16 3.98 -9.06
CA PRO A 70 0.15 3.81 -10.50
C PRO A 70 1.61 4.12 -10.82
N ALA A 71 2.12 5.27 -10.39
CA ALA A 71 3.52 5.64 -10.64
C ALA A 71 4.52 4.71 -9.93
N LEU A 72 4.19 4.24 -8.72
CA LEU A 72 5.00 3.25 -8.02
C LEU A 72 5.06 1.93 -8.79
N THR A 73 3.92 1.46 -9.30
CA THR A 73 3.83 0.23 -10.07
C THR A 73 4.67 0.31 -11.34
N GLU A 74 4.54 1.40 -12.12
CA GLU A 74 5.36 1.64 -13.31
C GLU A 74 6.86 1.62 -12.98
N ALA A 75 7.26 2.29 -11.90
CA ALA A 75 8.66 2.30 -11.47
C ALA A 75 9.15 0.90 -11.08
N LEU A 76 8.35 0.11 -10.37
CA LEU A 76 8.70 -1.25 -9.99
C LEU A 76 8.83 -2.17 -11.21
N ILE A 77 7.95 -2.05 -12.20
CA ILE A 77 8.05 -2.80 -13.46
C ILE A 77 9.36 -2.44 -14.18
N ALA A 78 9.67 -1.15 -14.27
CA ALA A 78 10.89 -0.69 -14.91
C ALA A 78 12.17 -1.17 -14.21
N GLU A 79 12.16 -1.25 -12.88
CA GLU A 79 13.30 -1.68 -12.06
C GLU A 79 13.48 -3.20 -12.03
N THR A 80 12.41 -3.96 -12.06
CA THR A 80 12.44 -5.42 -11.78
C THR A 80 12.02 -6.29 -12.96
N GLY A 81 11.31 -5.74 -13.94
CA GLY A 81 10.66 -6.50 -15.00
C GLY A 81 9.45 -7.33 -14.53
N ILE A 82 9.01 -7.16 -13.28
CA ILE A 82 7.87 -7.89 -12.70
C ILE A 82 6.66 -6.96 -12.63
N ASP A 83 5.56 -7.34 -13.28
CA ASP A 83 4.29 -6.63 -13.19
C ASP A 83 3.52 -7.10 -11.94
N PRO A 84 3.24 -6.20 -10.96
CA PRO A 84 2.41 -6.53 -9.81
C PRO A 84 0.91 -6.57 -10.13
N GLU A 85 0.50 -6.43 -11.39
CA GLU A 85 -0.87 -6.57 -11.89
C GLU A 85 -1.85 -5.58 -11.23
N LEU A 86 -1.44 -4.31 -11.05
CA LEU A 86 -2.33 -3.29 -10.50
C LEU A 86 -3.51 -3.03 -11.45
N THR A 87 -4.72 -3.37 -10.99
CA THR A 87 -5.95 -3.18 -11.77
C THR A 87 -6.91 -2.25 -11.04
N THR A 88 -7.42 -1.23 -11.73
CA THR A 88 -8.50 -0.39 -11.22
C THR A 88 -9.85 -1.01 -11.57
N SER A 89 -10.45 -1.74 -10.64
CA SER A 89 -11.71 -2.48 -10.85
C SER A 89 -12.92 -1.85 -10.18
N GLY A 90 -12.71 -0.97 -9.22
CA GLY A 90 -13.77 -0.48 -8.32
C GLY A 90 -14.20 -1.53 -7.29
N LEU A 91 -15.17 -1.17 -6.45
CA LEU A 91 -15.75 -2.03 -5.44
C LEU A 91 -17.27 -2.05 -5.60
N LEU A 92 -17.86 -3.25 -5.58
CA LEU A 92 -19.31 -3.45 -5.56
C LEU A 92 -19.72 -4.02 -4.21
N PHE A 93 -20.61 -3.33 -3.52
CA PHE A 93 -21.22 -3.81 -2.27
C PHE A 93 -22.62 -4.34 -2.55
N LEU A 94 -22.82 -5.63 -2.34
CA LEU A 94 -24.11 -6.29 -2.55
C LEU A 94 -25.08 -6.03 -1.40
N ASP A 95 -24.54 -5.80 -0.20
CA ASP A 95 -25.30 -5.45 0.99
C ASP A 95 -24.49 -4.45 1.82
N ALA A 96 -25.08 -3.30 2.11
CA ALA A 96 -24.51 -2.27 2.95
C ALA A 96 -25.60 -1.70 3.88
N PRO A 97 -25.68 -2.15 5.13
CA PRO A 97 -26.67 -1.66 6.08
C PRO A 97 -26.56 -0.15 6.36
N ASP A 98 -25.39 0.43 6.09
CA ASP A 98 -25.06 1.85 6.18
C ASP A 98 -24.95 2.53 4.79
N ALA A 99 -25.75 2.11 3.81
CA ALA A 99 -25.72 2.63 2.44
C ALA A 99 -25.90 4.16 2.35
N ARG A 100 -26.65 4.77 3.28
CA ARG A 100 -26.82 6.23 3.34
C ARG A 100 -25.51 6.94 3.67
N ASP A 101 -24.71 6.40 4.60
CA ASP A 101 -23.40 6.96 4.96
C ASP A 101 -22.42 6.80 3.81
N ALA A 102 -22.47 5.65 3.13
CA ALA A 102 -21.68 5.39 1.93
C ALA A 102 -21.98 6.39 0.80
N GLN A 103 -23.26 6.67 0.55
CA GLN A 103 -23.70 7.64 -0.44
C GLN A 103 -23.27 9.08 -0.08
N ALA A 104 -23.40 9.46 1.19
CA ALA A 104 -22.97 10.79 1.65
C ALA A 104 -21.45 10.95 1.55
N TRP A 105 -20.70 9.90 1.77
CA TRP A 105 -19.24 9.91 1.62
C TRP A 105 -18.79 10.05 0.15
N ALA A 106 -19.54 9.48 -0.78
CA ALA A 106 -19.21 9.45 -2.21
C ALA A 106 -19.52 10.75 -2.97
N GLN A 107 -20.23 11.71 -2.35
CA GLN A 107 -20.56 13.03 -2.91
C GLN A 107 -19.44 14.03 -2.65
#